data_ea1006bcdfeafe16c6e132e8c05a4a8e
#
_entry.id   ea1006bcdfeafe16c6e132e8c05a4a8e
#
_cell.length_a   1.000
_cell.length_b   1.000
_cell.length_c   1.000
_cell.angle_alpha   90.00
_cell.angle_beta   90.00
_cell.angle_gamma   90.00
#
_symmetry.space_group_name_H-M   'P 1'
#
loop_
_entity.id
_entity.type
_entity.pdbx_description
1 polymer ?
#
loop_
_entity_poly.entity_id
_entity_poly.type
_entity_poly.pdbx_seq_one_letter_code
_entity_poly.pdbx_strand_id
1 'polypeptide(L)'
;MTKGENMKNTVIFDLDGTLADIDIRRDKSLKPNGKLDWDIFAAPDSIMNWDKPNAPVIKMAQMFKADGFKIVIFSGRNDRSFVATKHWLTRFDVPFDLL
;
A
#
# COMPACT_ATOMS: atom_id res chain seq x y z
N MET A 1 29.50 8.86 6.67
CA MET A 1 28.48 8.83 5.61
C MET A 1 28.05 10.24 5.24
N THR A 2 27.99 10.55 3.99
CA THR A 2 27.60 11.87 3.51
C THR A 2 26.09 11.96 3.33
N LYS A 3 25.57 13.19 3.29
CA LYS A 3 24.14 13.42 3.03
C LYS A 3 23.70 12.90 1.66
N GLY A 4 24.57 12.93 0.65
CA GLY A 4 24.27 12.40 -0.67
C GLY A 4 24.02 10.90 -0.65
N GLU A 5 24.68 10.17 0.23
CA GLU A 5 24.44 8.74 0.40
C GLU A 5 23.06 8.48 1.00
N ASN A 6 22.58 9.33 1.92
CA ASN A 6 21.24 9.19 2.50
C ASN A 6 20.16 9.33 1.43
N MET A 7 20.35 10.22 0.46
CA MET A 7 19.42 10.41 -0.63
C MET A 7 19.33 9.20 -1.55
N LYS A 8 20.41 8.41 -1.63
CA LYS A 8 20.46 7.18 -2.43
C LYS A 8 19.76 6.01 -1.74
N ASN A 9 19.47 6.15 -0.46
CA ASN A 9 18.91 5.09 0.37
C ASN A 9 17.39 5.25 0.51
N THR A 10 16.71 5.51 -0.58
CA THR A 10 15.25 5.60 -0.62
C THR A 10 14.74 4.54 -1.58
N VAL A 11 13.76 3.77 -1.13
CA VAL A 11 13.06 2.79 -1.95
C VAL A 11 11.60 3.19 -2.04
N ILE A 12 11.08 3.15 -3.25
CA ILE A 12 9.68 3.47 -3.53
C ILE A 12 8.95 2.17 -3.83
N PHE A 13 7.87 1.93 -3.10
CA PHE A 13 6.97 0.81 -3.34
C PHE A 13 5.63 1.31 -3.82
N ASP A 14 5.10 0.68 -4.85
CA ASP A 14 3.70 0.84 -5.21
C ASP A 14 2.83 0.09 -4.18
N LEU A 15 1.61 0.55 -3.98
CA LEU A 15 0.71 -0.05 -2.98
C LEU A 15 -0.19 -1.11 -3.63
N ASP A 16 -1.13 -0.66 -4.46
CA ASP A 16 -2.11 -1.56 -5.06
C ASP A 16 -1.46 -2.47 -6.10
N GLY A 17 -1.62 -3.77 -5.93
CA GLY A 17 -1.02 -4.76 -6.81
C GLY A 17 0.45 -5.09 -6.48
N THR A 18 1.03 -4.43 -5.48
CA THR A 18 2.42 -4.66 -5.07
C THR A 18 2.48 -5.05 -3.59
N LEU A 19 2.31 -4.10 -2.69
CA LEU A 19 2.25 -4.39 -1.25
C LEU A 19 0.93 -5.01 -0.84
N ALA A 20 -0.15 -4.62 -1.50
CA ALA A 20 -1.50 -5.11 -1.25
C ALA A 20 -2.03 -5.87 -2.45
N ASP A 21 -2.55 -7.07 -2.21
CA ASP A 21 -3.34 -7.81 -3.18
C ASP A 21 -4.77 -7.29 -3.09
N ILE A 22 -5.22 -6.63 -4.13
CA ILE A 22 -6.52 -5.98 -4.20
C ILE A 22 -7.54 -6.75 -5.05
N ASP A 23 -7.24 -7.97 -5.44
CA ASP A 23 -8.07 -8.72 -6.39
C ASP A 23 -9.49 -8.93 -5.88
N ILE A 24 -9.64 -9.27 -4.60
CA ILE A 24 -10.97 -9.48 -4.00
C ILE A 24 -11.76 -8.17 -4.00
N ARG A 25 -11.11 -7.06 -3.58
CA ARG A 25 -11.75 -5.75 -3.55
C ARG A 25 -12.19 -5.32 -4.93
N ARG A 26 -11.35 -5.53 -5.93
CA ARG A 26 -11.70 -5.21 -7.31
C ARG A 26 -12.88 -6.04 -7.79
N ASP A 27 -12.86 -7.34 -7.57
CA ASP A 27 -13.94 -8.23 -8.01
C ASP A 27 -15.28 -7.88 -7.35
N LYS A 28 -15.26 -7.61 -6.05
CA LYS A 28 -16.48 -7.24 -5.31
C LYS A 28 -17.00 -5.85 -5.63
N SER A 29 -16.18 -5.03 -6.26
CA SER A 29 -16.56 -3.66 -6.65
C SER A 29 -17.04 -3.56 -8.11
N LEU A 30 -17.07 -4.67 -8.84
CA LEU A 30 -17.52 -4.67 -10.23
C LEU A 30 -19.03 -4.54 -10.32
N LYS A 31 -19.48 -3.64 -11.20
CA LYS A 31 -20.88 -3.54 -11.62
C LYS A 31 -21.19 -4.58 -12.68
N PRO A 32 -22.50 -4.85 -12.94
CA PRO A 32 -22.88 -5.78 -14.02
C PRO A 32 -22.33 -5.42 -15.40
N ASN A 33 -22.05 -4.12 -15.65
CA ASN A 33 -21.47 -3.66 -16.91
C ASN A 33 -19.94 -3.82 -17.00
N GLY A 34 -19.31 -4.42 -15.99
CA GLY A 34 -17.86 -4.63 -15.94
C GLY A 34 -17.03 -3.44 -15.46
N LYS A 35 -17.68 -2.31 -15.16
CA LYS A 35 -17.00 -1.13 -14.61
C LYS A 35 -16.95 -1.18 -13.10
N LEU A 36 -15.93 -0.50 -12.52
CA LEU A 36 -15.81 -0.41 -11.08
C LEU A 36 -16.85 0.53 -10.48
N ASP A 37 -17.45 0.10 -9.38
CA ASP A 37 -18.19 0.98 -8.49
C ASP A 37 -17.18 1.62 -7.54
N TRP A 38 -16.83 2.87 -7.81
CA TRP A 38 -15.80 3.57 -7.06
C TRP A 38 -16.19 3.83 -5.60
N ASP A 39 -17.46 3.91 -5.29
CA ASP A 39 -17.92 4.07 -3.91
C ASP A 39 -17.61 2.83 -3.08
N ILE A 40 -17.71 1.64 -3.67
CA ILE A 40 -17.34 0.39 -3.02
C ILE A 40 -15.82 0.21 -3.05
N PHE A 41 -15.21 0.43 -4.19
CA PHE A 41 -13.78 0.17 -4.39
C PHE A 41 -12.91 1.03 -3.46
N ALA A 42 -13.25 2.30 -3.28
CA ALA A 42 -12.50 3.22 -2.44
C ALA A 42 -12.98 3.28 -1.00
N ALA A 43 -14.00 2.51 -0.63
CA ALA A 43 -14.53 2.54 0.72
C ALA A 43 -13.51 2.04 1.75
N PRO A 44 -13.36 2.72 2.90
CA PRO A 44 -12.48 2.27 3.97
C PRO A 44 -12.72 0.82 4.40
N ASP A 45 -13.97 0.41 4.55
CA ASP A 45 -14.32 -0.94 4.95
C ASP A 45 -13.90 -1.98 3.91
N SER A 46 -13.98 -1.64 2.63
CA SER A 46 -13.55 -2.53 1.54
C SER A 46 -12.05 -2.80 1.62
N ILE A 47 -11.27 -1.76 1.88
CA ILE A 47 -9.82 -1.86 2.04
C ILE A 47 -9.49 -2.74 3.24
N MET A 48 -10.11 -2.47 4.38
CA MET A 48 -9.82 -3.18 5.63
C MET A 48 -10.24 -4.64 5.60
N ASN A 49 -11.31 -4.97 4.87
CA ASN A 49 -11.87 -6.30 4.88
C ASN A 49 -11.37 -7.20 3.74
N TRP A 50 -11.00 -6.62 2.61
CA TRP A 50 -10.75 -7.40 1.39
C TRP A 50 -9.33 -7.37 0.89
N ASP A 51 -8.54 -6.36 1.22
CA ASP A 51 -7.15 -6.30 0.77
C ASP A 51 -6.29 -7.25 1.59
N LYS A 52 -5.49 -8.04 0.90
CA LYS A 52 -4.58 -9.00 1.52
C LYS A 52 -3.14 -8.52 1.43
N PRO A 53 -2.32 -8.79 2.45
CA PRO A 53 -0.91 -8.45 2.39
C PRO A 53 -0.17 -9.34 1.40
N ASN A 54 0.70 -8.73 0.59
CA ASN A 54 1.66 -9.47 -0.21
C ASN A 54 2.92 -9.71 0.62
N ALA A 55 2.95 -10.82 1.33
CA ALA A 55 3.98 -11.10 2.34
C ALA A 55 5.41 -11.01 1.80
N PRO A 56 5.77 -11.58 0.64
CA PRO A 56 7.14 -11.45 0.13
C PRO A 56 7.56 -10.00 -0.13
N VAL A 57 6.68 -9.18 -0.67
CA VAL A 57 6.99 -7.77 -0.95
C VAL A 57 7.08 -6.96 0.34
N ILE A 58 6.19 -7.22 1.30
CA ILE A 58 6.26 -6.59 2.61
C ILE A 58 7.57 -6.95 3.31
N LYS A 59 8.00 -8.20 3.19
CA LYS A 59 9.29 -8.63 3.74
C LYS A 59 10.45 -7.85 3.12
N MET A 60 10.42 -7.62 1.82
CA MET A 60 11.42 -6.78 1.15
C MET A 60 11.45 -5.37 1.73
N ALA A 61 10.29 -4.74 1.94
CA ALA A 61 10.21 -3.42 2.54
C ALA A 61 10.81 -3.40 3.94
N GLN A 62 10.51 -4.42 4.74
CA GLN A 62 11.06 -4.56 6.09
C GLN A 62 12.57 -4.71 6.08
N MET A 63 13.12 -5.48 5.14
CA MET A 63 14.55 -5.68 4.99
C MET A 63 15.27 -4.39 4.59
N PHE A 64 14.71 -3.64 3.65
CA PHE A 64 15.25 -2.34 3.27
C PHE A 64 15.21 -1.35 4.43
N LYS A 65 14.12 -1.33 5.17
CA LYS A 65 14.00 -0.45 6.34
C LYS A 65 15.05 -0.80 7.41
N ALA A 66 15.22 -2.07 7.69
CA ALA A 66 16.22 -2.55 8.66
C ALA A 66 17.65 -2.18 8.22
N ASP A 67 17.89 -2.10 6.92
CA ASP A 67 19.19 -1.72 6.35
C ASP A 67 19.37 -0.21 6.22
N GLY A 68 18.49 0.59 6.80
CA GLY A 68 18.63 2.04 6.87
C GLY A 68 17.98 2.81 5.71
N PHE A 69 17.26 2.13 4.82
CA PHE A 69 16.57 2.81 3.72
C PHE A 69 15.32 3.52 4.20
N LYS A 70 15.03 4.65 3.56
CA LYS A 70 13.71 5.27 3.67
C LYS A 70 12.74 4.54 2.77
N ILE A 71 11.55 4.31 3.26
CA ILE A 71 10.50 3.63 2.51
C ILE A 71 9.42 4.66 2.16
N VAL A 72 9.22 4.85 0.87
CA VAL A 72 8.16 5.72 0.34
C VAL A 72 7.14 4.82 -0.34
N ILE A 73 5.88 4.98 0.02
CA ILE A 73 4.79 4.24 -0.61
C ILE A 73 4.06 5.18 -1.56
N PHE A 74 3.99 4.77 -2.82
CA PHE A 74 3.30 5.50 -3.86
C PHE A 74 1.91 4.91 -4.05
N SER A 75 0.88 5.75 -3.94
CA SER A 75 -0.50 5.30 -4.02
C SER A 75 -1.34 6.31 -4.81
N GLY A 76 -2.17 5.79 -5.70
CA GLY A 76 -3.17 6.59 -6.40
C GLY A 76 -4.50 6.72 -5.64
N ARG A 77 -4.57 6.21 -4.41
CA ARG A 77 -5.79 6.30 -3.60
C ARG A 77 -6.08 7.75 -3.22
N ASN A 78 -7.37 8.08 -3.10
CA ASN A 78 -7.78 9.44 -2.73
C ASN A 78 -7.78 9.63 -1.20
N ASP A 79 -8.05 10.87 -0.76
CA ASP A 79 -8.04 11.23 0.65
C ASP A 79 -9.05 10.44 1.48
N ARG A 80 -10.17 10.04 0.89
CA ARG A 80 -11.19 9.22 1.55
C ARG A 80 -10.62 7.90 2.07
N SER A 81 -9.64 7.35 1.37
CA SER A 81 -9.02 6.06 1.70
C SER A 81 -7.78 6.19 2.58
N PHE A 82 -7.35 7.40 2.91
CA PHE A 82 -6.04 7.64 3.53
C PHE A 82 -5.92 7.00 4.90
N VAL A 83 -6.90 7.22 5.78
CA VAL A 83 -6.86 6.69 7.15
C VAL A 83 -6.91 5.17 7.14
N ALA A 84 -7.80 4.58 6.33
CA ALA A 84 -7.89 3.12 6.21
C ALA A 84 -6.59 2.53 5.65
N THR A 85 -5.97 3.20 4.69
CA THR A 85 -4.69 2.78 4.13
C THR A 85 -3.60 2.75 5.18
N LYS A 86 -3.49 3.80 6.00
CA LYS A 86 -2.51 3.83 7.10
C LYS A 86 -2.75 2.73 8.13
N HIS A 87 -4.00 2.50 8.50
CA HIS A 87 -4.35 1.41 9.39
C HIS A 87 -3.97 0.05 8.82
N TRP A 88 -4.24 -0.15 7.54
CA TRP A 88 -3.89 -1.39 6.86
C TRP A 88 -2.39 -1.63 6.86
N LEU A 89 -1.62 -0.61 6.53
CA LEU A 89 -0.15 -0.70 6.54
C LEU A 89 0.39 -1.02 7.92
N THR A 90 -0.13 -0.37 8.94
CA THR A 90 0.27 -0.62 10.33
C THR A 90 -0.10 -2.03 10.78
N ARG A 91 -1.30 -2.47 10.44
CA ARG A 91 -1.78 -3.82 10.80
C ARG A 91 -0.89 -4.93 10.25
N PHE A 92 -0.38 -4.77 9.05
CA PHE A 92 0.45 -5.77 8.39
C PHE A 92 1.95 -5.48 8.48
N ASP A 93 2.34 -4.61 9.39
CA ASP A 93 3.75 -4.29 9.67
C ASP A 93 4.51 -3.81 8.43
N VAL A 94 3.87 -3.05 7.58
CA VAL A 94 4.51 -2.42 6.43
C VAL A 94 5.20 -1.14 6.91
N PRO A 95 6.52 -1.06 6.85
CA PRO A 95 7.21 0.16 7.24
C PRO A 95 7.03 1.23 6.16
N PHE A 96 6.86 2.47 6.56
CA PHE A 96 6.88 3.59 5.64
C PHE A 96 7.27 4.88 6.35
N ASP A 97 8.05 5.71 5.64
CA ASP A 97 8.44 7.03 6.10
C ASP A 97 7.54 8.09 5.48
N LEU A 98 7.04 7.80 4.29
CA LEU A 98 6.16 8.70 3.54
C LEU A 98 5.14 7.87 2.75
N LEU A 99 3.92 8.35 2.76
CA LEU A 99 2.81 7.75 2.03
C LEU A 99 2.22 8.76 1.06
#